data_b9c794317c059f945ad7a8d89f660bfc
#
_entry.id   b9c794317c059f945ad7a8d89f660bfc
#
_cell.length_a   1.000
_cell.length_b   1.000
_cell.length_c   1.000
_cell.angle_alpha   90.00
_cell.angle_beta   90.00
_cell.angle_gamma   90.00
#
_symmetry.space_group_name_H-M   'P 1'
#
loop_
_entity.id
_entity.type
_entity.pdbx_description
1 polymer ?
#
loop_
_entity_poly.entity_id
_entity_poly.type
_entity_poly.pdbx_seq_one_letter_code
_entity_poly.pdbx_strand_id
1 'polypeptide(L)'
;MSSDHHAHRDSLRHLDDYLNDSKKILDAWDAYTDEHTDLDGWPHDDHAYGMRASQRDADTLTAFEPLRYGARHLLATAETKLAQLPQNTVQSRWVYQLGVLRDALDRLDELHERWLATQDALPTTARPGTADFDDPLAEHHAESWSYLDDWATHGKTLREINSAARKARSPLAPIPLPAPLRRTAARK
;
A
#
# COMPACT_ATOMS: atom_id res chain seq x y z
N MET A 1 -9.72 17.52 -16.54
CA MET A 1 -9.05 16.27 -16.98
C MET A 1 -7.56 16.22 -16.68
N SER A 2 -6.79 17.33 -16.77
CA SER A 2 -5.35 17.32 -16.46
C SER A 2 -5.05 17.12 -14.95
N SER A 3 -5.87 17.69 -14.06
CA SER A 3 -5.69 17.65 -12.59
C SER A 3 -5.82 16.24 -12.03
N ASP A 4 -6.84 15.48 -12.46
CA ASP A 4 -7.09 14.10 -11.96
C ASP A 4 -5.97 13.13 -12.34
N HIS A 5 -5.35 13.33 -13.53
CA HIS A 5 -4.20 12.53 -13.94
C HIS A 5 -2.93 12.83 -13.13
N HIS A 6 -2.76 14.07 -12.66
CA HIS A 6 -1.65 14.40 -11.77
C HIS A 6 -1.87 13.81 -10.38
N ALA A 7 -3.04 14.01 -9.81
CA ALA A 7 -3.40 13.45 -8.50
C ALA A 7 -3.24 11.93 -8.46
N HIS A 8 -3.72 11.23 -9.50
CA HIS A 8 -3.57 9.78 -9.58
C HIS A 8 -2.09 9.33 -9.69
N ARG A 9 -1.24 10.07 -10.43
CA ARG A 9 0.19 9.75 -10.51
C ARG A 9 0.91 10.01 -9.19
N ASP A 10 0.55 11.09 -8.50
CA ASP A 10 1.12 11.41 -7.20
C ASP A 10 0.72 10.37 -6.16
N SER A 11 -0.54 9.93 -6.16
CA SER A 11 -0.99 8.83 -5.28
C SER A 11 -0.26 7.51 -5.57
N LEU A 12 0.01 7.19 -6.84
CA LEU A 12 0.81 6.00 -7.20
C LEU A 12 2.27 6.13 -6.74
N ARG A 13 2.85 7.32 -6.77
CA ARG A 13 4.20 7.57 -6.24
C ARG A 13 4.22 7.36 -4.72
N HIS A 14 3.27 7.96 -3.99
CA HIS A 14 3.16 7.76 -2.54
C HIS A 14 2.95 6.29 -2.17
N LEU A 15 2.22 5.53 -3.00
CA LEU A 15 2.11 4.08 -2.81
C LEU A 15 3.47 3.39 -2.96
N ASP A 16 4.25 3.75 -3.98
CA ASP A 16 5.59 3.17 -4.18
C ASP A 16 6.53 3.52 -3.02
N ASP A 17 6.50 4.78 -2.57
CA ASP A 17 7.29 5.23 -1.42
C ASP A 17 6.91 4.43 -0.17
N TYR A 18 5.60 4.31 0.10
CA TYR A 18 5.10 3.50 1.22
C TYR A 18 5.55 2.03 1.15
N LEU A 19 5.39 1.37 -0.01
CA LEU A 19 5.80 -0.03 -0.18
C LEU A 19 7.31 -0.23 0.03
N ASN A 20 8.13 0.74 -0.38
CA ASN A 20 9.57 0.68 -0.17
C ASN A 20 9.96 0.94 1.30
N ASP A 21 9.30 1.90 1.95
CA ASP A 21 9.63 2.25 3.33
C ASP A 21 9.10 1.21 4.32
N SER A 22 7.87 0.69 4.12
CA SER A 22 7.35 -0.42 4.92
C SER A 22 8.22 -1.66 4.82
N LYS A 23 8.75 -1.98 3.62
CA LYS A 23 9.71 -3.07 3.48
C LYS A 23 10.97 -2.87 4.31
N LYS A 24 11.56 -1.66 4.31
CA LYS A 24 12.75 -1.36 5.12
C LYS A 24 12.47 -1.47 6.62
N ILE A 25 11.28 -0.98 7.05
CA ILE A 25 10.85 -1.06 8.45
C ILE A 25 10.70 -2.52 8.88
N LEU A 26 10.06 -3.35 8.05
CA LEU A 26 9.87 -4.78 8.33
C LEU A 26 11.19 -5.54 8.28
N ASP A 27 12.05 -5.32 7.28
CA ASP A 27 13.39 -5.94 7.21
C ASP A 27 14.21 -5.60 8.48
N ALA A 28 14.13 -4.36 8.99
CA ALA A 28 14.82 -3.95 10.21
C ALA A 28 14.18 -4.56 11.48
N TRP A 29 12.88 -4.76 11.48
CA TRP A 29 12.16 -5.44 12.55
C TRP A 29 12.54 -6.94 12.59
N ASP A 30 12.54 -7.62 11.45
CA ASP A 30 12.91 -9.03 11.35
C ASP A 30 14.36 -9.25 11.83
N ALA A 31 15.30 -8.41 11.36
CA ALA A 31 16.68 -8.48 11.83
C ALA A 31 16.81 -8.26 13.34
N TYR A 32 16.02 -7.34 13.91
CA TYR A 32 16.01 -7.10 15.35
C TYR A 32 15.44 -8.31 16.11
N THR A 33 14.34 -8.89 15.66
CA THR A 33 13.72 -10.06 16.30
C THR A 33 14.64 -11.27 16.26
N ASP A 34 15.30 -11.54 15.13
CA ASP A 34 16.26 -12.63 14.97
C ASP A 34 17.43 -12.54 15.97
N GLU A 35 17.86 -11.31 16.30
CA GLU A 35 18.98 -11.08 17.23
C GLU A 35 18.54 -11.06 18.71
N HIS A 36 17.28 -10.66 19.00
CA HIS A 36 16.82 -10.35 20.37
C HIS A 36 15.74 -11.29 20.90
N THR A 37 15.46 -12.39 20.21
CA THR A 37 14.59 -13.46 20.70
C THR A 37 15.34 -14.78 20.81
N ASP A 38 14.84 -15.66 21.68
CA ASP A 38 15.33 -17.03 21.78
C ASP A 38 14.76 -17.93 20.65
N LEU A 39 15.11 -19.22 20.66
CA LEU A 39 14.67 -20.20 19.67
C LEU A 39 13.15 -20.43 19.67
N ASP A 40 12.48 -20.12 20.78
CA ASP A 40 11.02 -20.26 20.94
C ASP A 40 10.30 -18.94 20.60
N GLY A 41 11.05 -17.89 20.23
CA GLY A 41 10.53 -16.58 19.84
C GLY A 41 10.26 -15.64 21.03
N TRP A 42 10.73 -15.96 22.24
CA TRP A 42 10.59 -15.10 23.41
C TRP A 42 11.68 -14.03 23.42
N PRO A 43 11.32 -12.74 23.65
CA PRO A 43 12.32 -11.69 23.71
C PRO A 43 13.26 -11.85 24.90
N HIS A 44 14.55 -11.53 24.70
CA HIS A 44 15.54 -11.52 25.78
C HIS A 44 15.30 -10.38 26.78
N ASP A 45 14.66 -9.30 26.36
CA ASP A 45 14.27 -8.12 27.14
C ASP A 45 12.91 -7.61 26.66
N ASP A 46 11.84 -7.89 27.42
CA ASP A 46 10.46 -7.52 27.09
C ASP A 46 10.27 -6.01 26.92
N HIS A 47 10.97 -5.21 27.74
CA HIS A 47 10.84 -3.76 27.68
C HIS A 47 11.47 -3.20 26.39
N ALA A 48 12.70 -3.59 26.09
CA ALA A 48 13.39 -3.18 24.87
C ALA A 48 12.64 -3.65 23.62
N TYR A 49 12.12 -4.85 23.64
CA TYR A 49 11.32 -5.42 22.56
C TYR A 49 10.02 -4.61 22.33
N GLY A 50 9.29 -4.30 23.41
CA GLY A 50 8.09 -3.48 23.36
C GLY A 50 8.35 -2.07 22.81
N MET A 51 9.43 -1.44 23.23
CA MET A 51 9.85 -0.12 22.71
C MET A 51 10.16 -0.18 21.20
N ARG A 52 10.83 -1.24 20.75
CA ARG A 52 11.15 -1.44 19.35
C ARG A 52 9.91 -1.73 18.50
N ALA A 53 8.95 -2.50 19.03
CA ALA A 53 7.65 -2.73 18.39
C ALA A 53 6.87 -1.42 18.23
N SER A 54 6.78 -0.60 19.28
CA SER A 54 6.12 0.72 19.22
C SER A 54 6.77 1.65 18.19
N GLN A 55 8.09 1.61 18.05
CA GLN A 55 8.80 2.39 17.03
C GLN A 55 8.45 1.90 15.61
N ARG A 56 8.42 0.58 15.38
CA ARG A 56 7.99 -0.02 14.10
C ARG A 56 6.58 0.47 13.71
N ASP A 57 5.65 0.44 14.66
CA ASP A 57 4.25 0.81 14.44
C ASP A 57 4.13 2.29 14.09
N ALA A 58 4.83 3.16 14.81
CA ALA A 58 4.90 4.60 14.56
C ALA A 58 5.52 4.93 13.19
N ASP A 59 6.65 4.29 12.85
CA ASP A 59 7.34 4.49 11.58
C ASP A 59 6.46 4.05 10.39
N THR A 60 5.74 2.92 10.54
CA THR A 60 4.85 2.39 9.49
C THR A 60 3.67 3.34 9.25
N LEU A 61 3.04 3.87 10.31
CA LEU A 61 1.96 4.85 10.15
C LEU A 61 2.48 6.14 9.51
N THR A 62 3.64 6.63 9.94
CA THR A 62 4.29 7.81 9.36
C THR A 62 4.57 7.64 7.87
N ALA A 63 5.03 6.46 7.46
CA ALA A 63 5.27 6.13 6.05
C ALA A 63 3.97 6.11 5.23
N PHE A 64 2.82 5.76 5.84
CA PHE A 64 1.52 5.71 5.16
C PHE A 64 0.85 7.08 5.02
N GLU A 65 1.14 8.05 5.87
CA GLU A 65 0.45 9.35 5.88
C GLU A 65 0.39 10.06 4.51
N PRO A 66 1.45 10.12 3.69
CA PRO A 66 1.38 10.74 2.36
C PRO A 66 0.41 10.02 1.40
N LEU A 67 0.27 8.69 1.56
CA LEU A 67 -0.63 7.87 0.74
C LEU A 67 -2.09 8.03 1.16
N ARG A 68 -2.36 8.25 2.45
CA ARG A 68 -3.69 8.26 3.05
C ARG A 68 -4.74 9.02 2.23
N TYR A 69 -4.44 10.25 1.86
CA TYR A 69 -5.37 11.11 1.10
C TYR A 69 -5.67 10.61 -0.31
N GLY A 70 -4.76 9.83 -0.90
CA GLY A 70 -4.91 9.25 -2.24
C GLY A 70 -5.39 7.80 -2.26
N ALA A 71 -5.34 7.10 -1.13
CA ALA A 71 -5.59 5.65 -1.03
C ALA A 71 -6.98 5.25 -1.54
N ARG A 72 -8.03 5.95 -1.10
CA ARG A 72 -9.41 5.69 -1.51
C ARG A 72 -9.62 5.94 -3.01
N HIS A 73 -9.00 6.97 -3.56
CA HIS A 73 -9.03 7.23 -5.00
C HIS A 73 -8.30 6.15 -5.80
N LEU A 74 -7.16 5.66 -5.30
CA LEU A 74 -6.43 4.55 -5.95
C LEU A 74 -7.27 3.27 -5.98
N LEU A 75 -7.94 2.92 -4.87
CA LEU A 75 -8.85 1.76 -4.81
C LEU A 75 -9.99 1.89 -5.82
N ALA A 76 -10.75 2.97 -5.78
CA ALA A 76 -11.88 3.20 -6.68
C ALA A 76 -11.45 3.17 -8.16
N THR A 77 -10.26 3.74 -8.46
CA THR A 77 -9.70 3.73 -9.80
C THR A 77 -9.29 2.32 -10.22
N ALA A 78 -8.69 1.52 -9.32
CA ALA A 78 -8.29 0.14 -9.61
C ALA A 78 -9.52 -0.75 -9.85
N GLU A 79 -10.58 -0.62 -9.05
CA GLU A 79 -11.84 -1.32 -9.21
C GLU A 79 -12.49 -1.01 -10.57
N THR A 80 -12.57 0.27 -10.92
CA THR A 80 -13.10 0.70 -12.22
C THR A 80 -12.28 0.11 -13.38
N LYS A 81 -10.95 0.12 -13.27
CA LYS A 81 -10.07 -0.47 -14.28
C LYS A 81 -10.23 -1.98 -14.35
N LEU A 82 -10.30 -2.65 -13.20
CA LEU A 82 -10.50 -4.11 -13.12
C LEU A 82 -11.79 -4.55 -13.81
N ALA A 83 -12.90 -3.81 -13.60
CA ALA A 83 -14.19 -4.08 -14.23
C ALA A 83 -14.15 -3.90 -15.76
N GLN A 84 -13.21 -3.13 -16.30
CA GLN A 84 -13.04 -2.88 -17.73
C GLN A 84 -12.05 -3.83 -18.41
N LEU A 85 -11.31 -4.64 -17.64
CA LEU A 85 -10.35 -5.59 -18.20
C LEU A 85 -11.04 -6.78 -18.85
N PRO A 86 -10.49 -7.33 -19.96
CA PRO A 86 -10.91 -8.61 -20.49
C PRO A 86 -10.77 -9.73 -19.44
N GLN A 87 -11.77 -10.61 -19.34
CA GLN A 87 -11.81 -11.66 -18.31
C GLN A 87 -10.55 -12.54 -18.27
N ASN A 88 -9.97 -12.82 -19.42
CA ASN A 88 -8.73 -13.61 -19.54
C ASN A 88 -7.48 -12.89 -19.02
N THR A 89 -7.57 -11.60 -18.72
CA THR A 89 -6.47 -10.78 -18.16
C THR A 89 -6.61 -10.64 -16.65
N VAL A 90 -7.82 -10.83 -16.10
CA VAL A 90 -8.13 -10.66 -14.69
C VAL A 90 -7.52 -11.82 -13.88
N GLN A 91 -6.71 -11.47 -12.87
CA GLN A 91 -6.21 -12.46 -11.92
C GLN A 91 -7.17 -12.56 -10.73
N SER A 92 -7.58 -13.78 -10.37
CA SER A 92 -8.55 -14.03 -9.28
C SER A 92 -8.11 -13.42 -7.95
N ARG A 93 -6.80 -13.38 -7.66
CA ARG A 93 -6.25 -12.77 -6.47
C ARG A 93 -6.54 -11.27 -6.35
N TRP A 94 -6.66 -10.53 -7.46
CA TRP A 94 -6.84 -9.08 -7.43
C TRP A 94 -8.15 -8.67 -6.76
N VAL A 95 -9.24 -9.42 -7.00
CA VAL A 95 -10.54 -9.15 -6.36
C VAL A 95 -10.44 -9.28 -4.85
N TYR A 96 -9.82 -10.37 -4.37
CA TYR A 96 -9.59 -10.58 -2.95
C TYR A 96 -8.71 -9.47 -2.34
N GLN A 97 -7.58 -9.18 -2.98
CA GLN A 97 -6.61 -8.18 -2.49
C GLN A 97 -7.20 -6.77 -2.44
N LEU A 98 -8.03 -6.38 -3.43
CA LEU A 98 -8.75 -5.11 -3.37
C LEU A 98 -9.76 -5.07 -2.21
N GLY A 99 -10.42 -6.19 -1.90
CA GLY A 99 -11.28 -6.31 -0.73
C GLY A 99 -10.51 -6.07 0.56
N VAL A 100 -9.38 -6.76 0.76
CA VAL A 100 -8.51 -6.59 1.94
C VAL A 100 -8.04 -5.13 2.07
N LEU A 101 -7.55 -4.52 0.99
CA LEU A 101 -7.10 -3.12 1.01
C LEU A 101 -8.21 -2.13 1.37
N ARG A 102 -9.45 -2.40 0.91
CA ARG A 102 -10.61 -1.56 1.23
C ARG A 102 -10.96 -1.67 2.71
N ASP A 103 -11.10 -2.90 3.21
CA ASP A 103 -11.45 -3.16 4.60
C ASP A 103 -10.39 -2.59 5.55
N ALA A 104 -9.10 -2.74 5.21
CA ALA A 104 -8.00 -2.15 5.96
C ALA A 104 -8.06 -0.61 5.96
N LEU A 105 -8.37 0.02 4.81
CA LEU A 105 -8.49 1.48 4.74
C LEU A 105 -9.67 2.00 5.56
N ASP A 106 -10.82 1.32 5.53
CA ASP A 106 -11.99 1.70 6.32
C ASP A 106 -11.67 1.64 7.82
N ARG A 107 -10.92 0.61 8.26
CA ARG A 107 -10.46 0.52 9.64
C ARG A 107 -9.43 1.59 10.02
N LEU A 108 -8.50 1.90 9.14
CA LEU A 108 -7.54 2.99 9.37
C LEU A 108 -8.23 4.36 9.48
N ASP A 109 -9.27 4.61 8.69
CA ASP A 109 -10.08 5.83 8.79
C ASP A 109 -10.84 5.90 10.13
N GLU A 110 -11.48 4.79 10.57
CA GLU A 110 -12.14 4.69 11.89
C GLU A 110 -11.16 4.94 13.05
N LEU A 111 -9.96 4.34 12.98
CA LEU A 111 -8.91 4.52 13.99
C LEU A 111 -8.42 5.96 14.06
N HIS A 112 -8.26 6.59 12.91
CA HIS A 112 -7.86 7.99 12.85
C HIS A 112 -8.91 8.94 13.43
N GLU A 113 -10.18 8.75 13.11
CA GLU A 113 -11.28 9.53 13.69
C GLU A 113 -11.32 9.36 15.21
N ARG A 114 -11.14 8.13 15.71
CA ARG A 114 -11.04 7.86 17.15
C ARG A 114 -9.85 8.57 17.79
N TRP A 115 -8.69 8.54 17.13
CA TRP A 115 -7.51 9.26 17.60
C TRP A 115 -7.75 10.78 17.69
N LEU A 116 -8.37 11.40 16.69
CA LEU A 116 -8.72 12.82 16.73
C LEU A 116 -9.65 13.13 17.90
N ALA A 117 -10.67 12.31 18.12
CA ALA A 117 -11.58 12.46 19.26
C ALA A 117 -10.84 12.30 20.61
N THR A 118 -9.89 11.37 20.69
CA THR A 118 -9.04 11.19 21.88
C THR A 118 -8.18 12.41 22.12
N GLN A 119 -7.53 12.96 21.10
CA GLN A 119 -6.72 14.18 21.20
C GLN A 119 -7.54 15.37 21.72
N ASP A 120 -8.75 15.54 21.22
CA ASP A 120 -9.65 16.63 21.66
C ASP A 120 -10.07 16.50 23.14
N ALA A 121 -10.10 15.26 23.67
CA ALA A 121 -10.45 14.96 25.04
C ALA A 121 -9.26 14.98 26.03
N LEU A 122 -8.02 15.06 25.54
CA LEU A 122 -6.83 15.06 26.39
C LEU A 122 -6.79 16.29 27.30
N PRO A 123 -6.25 16.16 28.54
CA PRO A 123 -6.04 17.30 29.41
C PRO A 123 -5.10 18.34 28.74
N THR A 124 -5.29 19.61 29.07
CA THR A 124 -4.45 20.70 28.51
C THR A 124 -2.96 20.57 28.87
N THR A 125 -2.62 19.71 29.83
CA THR A 125 -1.25 19.39 30.26
C THR A 125 -0.63 18.29 29.41
N ALA A 126 -1.43 17.49 28.69
CA ALA A 126 -0.94 16.42 27.82
C ALA A 126 -0.17 17.01 26.64
N ARG A 127 1.07 16.59 26.48
CA ARG A 127 1.99 17.04 25.42
C ARG A 127 2.85 15.86 24.98
N PRO A 128 3.38 15.89 23.75
CA PRO A 128 4.40 14.91 23.35
C PRO A 128 5.52 14.83 24.40
N GLY A 129 5.83 13.60 24.84
CA GLY A 129 6.77 13.32 25.92
C GLY A 129 6.11 13.15 27.30
N THR A 130 4.79 13.26 27.42
CA THR A 130 4.05 12.90 28.65
C THR A 130 3.24 11.62 28.43
N ALA A 131 3.10 10.77 29.47
CA ALA A 131 2.35 9.53 29.41
C ALA A 131 0.89 9.78 28.94
N ASP A 132 0.24 10.85 29.41
CA ASP A 132 -1.12 11.22 29.03
C ASP A 132 -1.30 11.42 27.52
N PHE A 133 -0.23 11.76 26.79
CA PHE A 133 -0.23 11.94 25.33
C PHE A 133 0.35 10.71 24.62
N ASP A 134 1.50 10.21 25.09
CA ASP A 134 2.27 9.19 24.38
C ASP A 134 1.62 7.80 24.48
N ASP A 135 0.97 7.45 25.59
CA ASP A 135 0.32 6.16 25.76
C ASP A 135 -0.87 5.98 24.79
N PRO A 136 -1.84 6.92 24.70
CA PRO A 136 -2.92 6.82 23.71
C PRO A 136 -2.43 6.87 22.27
N LEU A 137 -1.35 7.61 21.99
CA LEU A 137 -0.73 7.64 20.66
C LEU A 137 -0.11 6.29 20.30
N ALA A 138 0.61 5.67 21.23
CA ALA A 138 1.20 4.35 21.05
C ALA A 138 0.12 3.27 20.82
N GLU A 139 -1.01 3.35 21.54
CA GLU A 139 -2.17 2.47 21.31
C GLU A 139 -2.74 2.65 19.90
N HIS A 140 -2.95 3.90 19.45
CA HIS A 140 -3.39 4.17 18.09
C HIS A 140 -2.44 3.60 17.02
N HIS A 141 -1.12 3.71 17.22
CA HIS A 141 -0.12 3.13 16.32
C HIS A 141 -0.21 1.61 16.29
N ALA A 142 -0.27 0.97 17.46
CA ALA A 142 -0.36 -0.49 17.59
C ALA A 142 -1.63 -1.07 16.96
N GLU A 143 -2.80 -0.43 17.18
CA GLU A 143 -4.07 -0.84 16.55
C GLU A 143 -4.04 -0.68 15.02
N SER A 144 -3.34 0.32 14.50
CA SER A 144 -3.24 0.59 13.06
C SER A 144 -2.32 -0.38 12.34
N TRP A 145 -1.34 -0.95 13.03
CA TRP A 145 -0.24 -1.69 12.41
C TRP A 145 -0.68 -2.85 11.51
N SER A 146 -1.62 -3.69 11.94
CA SER A 146 -2.06 -4.84 11.14
C SER A 146 -2.72 -4.44 9.81
N TYR A 147 -3.46 -3.33 9.78
CA TYR A 147 -4.09 -2.79 8.58
C TYR A 147 -3.08 -2.12 7.65
N LEU A 148 -2.04 -1.52 8.22
CA LEU A 148 -0.90 -1.00 7.47
C LEU A 148 -0.09 -2.14 6.83
N ASP A 149 0.09 -3.26 7.54
CA ASP A 149 0.74 -4.45 6.99
C ASP A 149 -0.05 -5.07 5.82
N ASP A 150 -1.39 -5.05 5.88
CA ASP A 150 -2.24 -5.42 4.75
C ASP A 150 -1.95 -4.55 3.51
N TRP A 151 -1.76 -3.23 3.70
CA TRP A 151 -1.39 -2.32 2.63
C TRP A 151 0.03 -2.57 2.11
N ALA A 152 0.99 -2.89 2.96
CA ALA A 152 2.35 -3.26 2.57
C ALA A 152 2.35 -4.57 1.76
N THR A 153 1.58 -5.55 2.18
CA THR A 153 1.50 -6.88 1.55
C THR A 153 0.75 -6.86 0.22
N HIS A 154 -0.37 -6.14 0.15
CA HIS A 154 -1.31 -6.21 -0.98
C HIS A 154 -1.31 -4.97 -1.89
N GLY A 155 -0.74 -3.85 -1.49
CA GLY A 155 -0.76 -2.57 -2.22
C GLY A 155 -0.19 -2.65 -3.64
N LYS A 156 0.76 -3.55 -3.89
CA LYS A 156 1.32 -3.83 -5.22
C LYS A 156 0.24 -4.16 -6.26
N THR A 157 -0.88 -4.74 -5.85
CA THR A 157 -2.01 -5.10 -6.72
C THR A 157 -2.58 -3.88 -7.46
N LEU A 158 -2.61 -2.70 -6.81
CA LEU A 158 -3.06 -1.45 -7.45
C LEU A 158 -2.19 -1.08 -8.66
N ARG A 159 -0.88 -1.33 -8.56
CA ARG A 159 0.09 -1.12 -9.66
C ARG A 159 -0.10 -2.14 -10.77
N GLU A 160 -0.30 -3.39 -10.43
CA GLU A 160 -0.51 -4.50 -11.38
C GLU A 160 -1.77 -4.24 -12.23
N ILE A 161 -2.89 -3.91 -11.60
CA ILE A 161 -4.16 -3.59 -12.28
C ILE A 161 -3.99 -2.35 -13.19
N ASN A 162 -3.33 -1.29 -12.68
CA ASN A 162 -3.06 -0.10 -13.46
C ASN A 162 -2.20 -0.39 -14.71
N SER A 163 -1.19 -1.24 -14.57
CA SER A 163 -0.33 -1.68 -15.67
C SER A 163 -1.10 -2.53 -16.69
N ALA A 164 -1.92 -3.48 -16.24
CA ALA A 164 -2.76 -4.31 -17.09
C ALA A 164 -3.75 -3.46 -17.90
N ALA A 165 -4.41 -2.49 -17.26
CA ALA A 165 -5.33 -1.57 -17.94
C ALA A 165 -4.63 -0.69 -18.99
N ARG A 166 -3.41 -0.27 -18.73
CA ARG A 166 -2.61 0.48 -19.72
C ARG A 166 -2.27 -0.38 -20.94
N LYS A 167 -1.85 -1.62 -20.72
CA LYS A 167 -1.54 -2.59 -21.80
C LYS A 167 -2.77 -2.90 -22.64
N ALA A 168 -3.94 -3.11 -22.02
CA ALA A 168 -5.19 -3.39 -22.71
C ALA A 168 -5.68 -2.23 -23.60
N ARG A 169 -5.32 -0.98 -23.24
CA ARG A 169 -5.66 0.23 -24.03
C ARG A 169 -4.67 0.56 -25.13
N SER A 170 -3.47 -0.03 -25.16
CA SER A 170 -2.52 0.18 -26.23
C SER A 170 -3.03 -0.48 -27.49
N PRO A 171 -3.20 0.22 -28.62
CA PRO A 171 -3.60 -0.39 -29.86
C PRO A 171 -2.56 -1.44 -30.23
N LEU A 172 -3.04 -2.63 -30.63
CA LEU A 172 -2.19 -3.68 -31.20
C LEU A 172 -1.31 -3.06 -32.28
N ALA A 173 -0.02 -3.29 -32.19
CA ALA A 173 0.90 -2.91 -33.28
C ALA A 173 0.33 -3.46 -34.60
N PRO A 174 0.30 -2.66 -35.70
CA PRO A 174 -0.23 -3.14 -36.98
C PRO A 174 0.46 -4.47 -37.35
N ILE A 175 -0.34 -5.49 -37.60
CA ILE A 175 0.17 -6.76 -38.13
C ILE A 175 0.93 -6.43 -39.42
N PRO A 176 2.23 -6.76 -39.53
CA PRO A 176 2.96 -6.51 -40.76
C PRO A 176 2.20 -7.21 -41.91
N LEU A 177 1.72 -6.45 -42.86
CA LEU A 177 1.13 -6.95 -44.08
C LEU A 177 2.16 -7.89 -44.75
N PRO A 178 1.75 -9.11 -45.15
CA PRO A 178 2.66 -9.99 -45.88
C PRO A 178 3.14 -9.28 -47.13
N ALA A 179 4.45 -9.28 -47.32
CA ALA A 179 5.09 -8.66 -48.47
C ALA A 179 4.51 -9.23 -49.76
N PRO A 180 4.21 -8.38 -50.78
CA PRO A 180 3.67 -8.89 -52.06
C PRO A 180 4.65 -9.87 -52.67
N LEU A 181 4.17 -11.06 -52.99
CA LEU A 181 4.93 -12.08 -53.72
C LEU A 181 5.45 -11.47 -55.05
N ARG A 182 6.77 -11.30 -55.13
CA ARG A 182 7.42 -10.94 -56.41
C ARG A 182 7.10 -12.03 -57.44
N ARG A 183 6.26 -11.69 -58.41
CA ARG A 183 6.11 -12.49 -59.63
C ARG A 183 7.46 -12.48 -60.38
N THR A 184 8.14 -13.60 -60.31
CA THR A 184 9.25 -13.85 -61.22
C THR A 184 8.72 -13.98 -62.65
N ALA A 185 8.98 -12.94 -63.49
CA ALA A 185 8.72 -13.02 -64.91
C ALA A 185 9.66 -14.06 -65.52
N ALA A 186 9.11 -15.17 -66.02
CA ALA A 186 9.83 -16.12 -66.87
C ALA A 186 10.16 -15.43 -68.20
N ARG A 187 11.45 -15.28 -68.48
CA ARG A 187 11.97 -14.94 -69.80
C ARG A 187 11.98 -16.17 -70.69
N LYS A 188 11.26 -16.09 -71.84
CA LYS A 188 11.52 -16.94 -72.98
C LYS A 188 12.73 -16.47 -73.74
#